data_01bbc0409387655cca6179df4a8b7a5b
#
_entry.id   01bbc0409387655cca6179df4a8b7a5b
#
_cell.length_a   1.000
_cell.length_b   1.000
_cell.length_c   1.000
_cell.angle_alpha   90.00
_cell.angle_beta   90.00
_cell.angle_gamma   90.00
#
_symmetry.space_group_name_H-M   'P 1'
#
loop_
_entity.id
_entity.type
_entity.pdbx_description
1 polymer ?
#
loop_
_entity_poly.entity_id
_entity_poly.type
_entity_poly.pdbx_seq_one_letter_code
_entity_poly.pdbx_strand_id
1 'polypeptide(L)'
;MSVATEIERIQTAKETLKTKLNAKNDSEHQITNELISDYGTFVDSITGVDINEYFKSTISGNGLMGGWIMSMLKFRSPLTIGSAWGYQLFYEFPLEEVPELLETEKLTDTEYMFEHAEKIKTIPNINTSNVTNMPRMFRYCYELQNIPKLNAEKVTNISDVVYSCSKLETFGGFENLGQAYDITKSANYSTYTLDLSTCNKLTHDSLMNIINNLYDIKSKGCNPQSLVLGSTNLAKLTSEEVAIATEKGWNVS
;
A
#
# COMPACT_ATOMS: atom_id res chain seq x y z
N MET A 1 -33.71 5.83 25.19
CA MET A 1 -32.54 5.23 25.88
C MET A 1 -31.66 6.38 26.34
N SER A 2 -31.17 6.39 27.58
CA SER A 2 -30.30 7.49 28.03
C SER A 2 -28.91 7.31 27.40
N VAL A 3 -28.18 8.43 27.22
CA VAL A 3 -26.79 8.42 26.74
C VAL A 3 -25.91 7.51 27.62
N ALA A 4 -26.15 7.51 28.94
CA ALA A 4 -25.44 6.65 29.89
C ALA A 4 -25.66 5.14 29.61
N THR A 5 -26.89 4.73 29.30
CA THR A 5 -27.22 3.33 28.97
C THR A 5 -26.55 2.88 27.66
N GLU A 6 -26.41 3.77 26.69
CA GLU A 6 -25.75 3.45 25.43
C GLU A 6 -24.23 3.37 25.59
N ILE A 7 -23.62 4.23 26.40
CA ILE A 7 -22.20 4.16 26.75
C ILE A 7 -21.89 2.82 27.45
N GLU A 8 -22.71 2.40 28.40
CA GLU A 8 -22.53 1.14 29.13
C GLU A 8 -22.65 -0.08 28.19
N ARG A 9 -23.58 -0.03 27.24
CA ARG A 9 -23.75 -1.07 26.21
C ARG A 9 -22.53 -1.16 25.30
N ILE A 10 -21.98 -0.03 24.87
CA ILE A 10 -20.77 0.04 24.05
C ILE A 10 -19.55 -0.48 24.83
N GLN A 11 -19.41 -0.11 26.10
CA GLN A 11 -18.31 -0.60 26.95
C GLN A 11 -18.38 -2.11 27.15
N THR A 12 -19.58 -2.66 27.39
CA THR A 12 -19.80 -4.10 27.54
C THR A 12 -19.47 -4.85 26.26
N ALA A 13 -19.90 -4.33 25.12
CA ALA A 13 -19.60 -4.91 23.82
C ALA A 13 -18.08 -4.88 23.53
N LYS A 14 -17.39 -3.81 23.92
CA LYS A 14 -15.93 -3.67 23.83
C LYS A 14 -15.19 -4.76 24.59
N GLU A 15 -15.54 -5.00 25.83
CA GLU A 15 -14.89 -6.02 26.67
C GLU A 15 -15.20 -7.44 26.16
N THR A 16 -16.43 -7.68 25.67
CA THR A 16 -16.80 -8.95 25.06
C THR A 16 -15.96 -9.24 23.81
N LEU A 17 -15.77 -8.23 22.96
CA LEU A 17 -14.96 -8.32 21.76
C LEU A 17 -13.50 -8.62 22.09
N LYS A 18 -12.92 -7.85 23.02
CA LYS A 18 -11.55 -8.03 23.50
C LYS A 18 -11.32 -9.44 24.07
N THR A 19 -12.28 -9.95 24.86
CA THR A 19 -12.21 -11.29 25.44
C THR A 19 -12.26 -12.36 24.36
N LYS A 20 -13.13 -12.24 23.37
CA LYS A 20 -13.25 -13.19 22.25
C LYS A 20 -12.01 -13.16 21.34
N LEU A 21 -11.40 -12.00 21.10
CA LEU A 21 -10.17 -11.87 20.34
C LEU A 21 -8.98 -12.48 21.07
N ASN A 22 -8.83 -12.20 22.36
CA ASN A 22 -7.75 -12.76 23.17
C ASN A 22 -7.86 -14.29 23.33
N ALA A 23 -9.06 -14.82 23.50
CA ALA A 23 -9.29 -16.27 23.59
C ALA A 23 -8.93 -17.03 22.31
N LYS A 24 -8.86 -16.36 21.15
CA LYS A 24 -8.48 -16.98 19.86
C LYS A 24 -7.02 -16.78 19.47
N ASN A 25 -6.32 -15.86 20.09
CA ASN A 25 -4.89 -15.65 19.84
C ASN A 25 -4.02 -16.83 20.31
N ASP A 26 -4.56 -17.71 21.16
CA ASP A 26 -3.88 -18.88 21.71
C ASP A 26 -4.14 -20.19 20.95
N SER A 27 -4.99 -20.19 19.92
CA SER A 27 -5.28 -21.35 19.10
C SER A 27 -5.32 -20.99 17.61
N GLU A 28 -4.30 -21.45 16.90
CA GLU A 28 -4.13 -21.43 15.45
C GLU A 28 -5.33 -20.94 14.61
N HIS A 29 -5.30 -19.66 14.21
CA HIS A 29 -5.76 -19.08 12.94
C HIS A 29 -7.16 -19.43 12.35
N GLN A 30 -8.15 -19.83 13.11
CA GLN A 30 -9.51 -19.98 12.55
C GLN A 30 -10.52 -19.01 13.16
N ILE A 31 -10.78 -17.90 12.48
CA ILE A 31 -11.97 -17.09 12.69
C ILE A 31 -13.13 -17.82 12.03
N THR A 32 -14.07 -18.33 12.82
CA THR A 32 -15.25 -19.05 12.30
C THR A 32 -16.32 -18.08 11.79
N ASN A 33 -17.19 -18.56 10.88
CA ASN A 33 -18.33 -17.79 10.35
C ASN A 33 -19.27 -17.23 11.45
N GLU A 34 -19.34 -17.86 12.61
CA GLU A 34 -20.11 -17.38 13.76
C GLU A 34 -19.56 -16.07 14.34
N LEU A 35 -18.24 -15.92 14.41
CA LEU A 35 -17.60 -14.67 14.84
C LEU A 35 -17.92 -13.53 13.88
N ILE A 36 -17.97 -13.82 12.57
CA ILE A 36 -18.30 -12.86 11.51
C ILE A 36 -19.75 -12.38 11.66
N SER A 37 -20.69 -13.28 11.93
CA SER A 37 -22.11 -12.94 12.10
C SER A 37 -22.34 -12.05 13.33
N ASP A 38 -21.70 -12.37 14.45
CA ASP A 38 -21.75 -11.57 15.69
C ASP A 38 -21.19 -10.17 15.49
N TYR A 39 -20.14 -10.04 14.67
CA TYR A 39 -19.52 -8.75 14.33
C TYR A 39 -20.42 -7.87 13.47
N GLY A 40 -21.06 -8.43 12.44
CA GLY A 40 -22.01 -7.70 11.60
C GLY A 40 -23.14 -7.10 12.42
N THR A 41 -23.73 -7.87 13.32
CA THR A 41 -24.80 -7.43 14.23
C THR A 41 -24.31 -6.35 15.21
N PHE A 42 -23.08 -6.45 15.67
CA PHE A 42 -22.47 -5.47 16.56
C PHE A 42 -22.21 -4.12 15.86
N VAL A 43 -21.63 -4.14 14.66
CA VAL A 43 -21.37 -2.93 13.87
C VAL A 43 -22.65 -2.21 13.49
N ASP A 44 -23.69 -2.93 13.07
CA ASP A 44 -25.01 -2.34 12.74
C ASP A 44 -25.67 -1.69 13.97
N SER A 45 -25.26 -2.09 15.19
CA SER A 45 -25.77 -1.53 16.45
C SER A 45 -25.05 -0.25 16.91
N ILE A 46 -23.86 0.08 16.35
CA ILE A 46 -23.04 1.24 16.75
C ILE A 46 -23.25 2.40 15.75
N THR A 47 -24.48 2.84 15.57
CA THR A 47 -24.73 4.05 14.78
C THR A 47 -24.32 5.30 15.58
N GLY A 48 -23.34 6.05 15.07
CA GLY A 48 -22.90 7.33 15.62
C GLY A 48 -21.66 7.31 16.52
N VAL A 49 -20.97 6.17 16.62
CA VAL A 49 -19.67 6.09 17.33
C VAL A 49 -18.53 6.28 16.34
N ASP A 50 -17.53 7.09 16.70
CA ASP A 50 -16.28 7.17 15.93
C ASP A 50 -15.47 5.88 16.14
N ILE A 51 -15.60 4.99 15.18
CA ILE A 51 -14.92 3.70 15.19
C ILE A 51 -13.39 3.87 15.12
N ASN A 52 -12.90 4.98 14.55
CA ASN A 52 -11.47 5.27 14.48
C ASN A 52 -10.86 5.45 15.87
N GLU A 53 -11.55 6.11 16.80
CA GLU A 53 -11.12 6.23 18.21
C GLU A 53 -11.02 4.85 18.88
N TYR A 54 -11.93 3.95 18.53
CA TYR A 54 -12.00 2.59 19.09
C TYR A 54 -10.87 1.68 18.58
N PHE A 55 -10.55 1.74 17.29
CA PHE A 55 -9.54 0.87 16.67
C PHE A 55 -8.14 1.48 16.61
N LYS A 56 -7.95 2.74 16.99
CA LYS A 56 -6.67 3.46 16.97
C LYS A 56 -5.52 2.71 17.66
N SER A 57 -5.82 1.91 18.68
CA SER A 57 -4.85 1.10 19.43
C SER A 57 -4.70 -0.34 18.92
N THR A 58 -5.61 -0.82 18.07
CA THR A 58 -5.68 -2.23 17.66
C THR A 58 -5.00 -2.48 16.31
N ILE A 59 -4.81 -1.43 15.50
CA ILE A 59 -4.19 -1.51 14.16
C ILE A 59 -2.66 -1.40 14.22
N SER A 60 -2.08 -1.14 15.39
CA SER A 60 -0.63 -0.97 15.56
C SER A 60 0.19 -2.25 15.64
N GLY A 61 -0.37 -3.43 15.43
CA GLY A 61 0.35 -4.70 15.54
C GLY A 61 -0.10 -5.74 14.52
N ASN A 62 0.82 -6.22 13.70
CA ASN A 62 0.75 -7.36 12.78
C ASN A 62 -0.49 -7.43 11.87
N GLY A 63 -0.31 -6.98 10.64
CA GLY A 63 -1.29 -6.72 9.58
C GLY A 63 -2.33 -7.76 9.18
N LEU A 64 -2.22 -9.02 9.57
CA LEU A 64 -3.20 -10.08 9.22
C LEU A 64 -4.60 -9.87 9.82
N MET A 65 -4.72 -9.12 10.91
CA MET A 65 -6.03 -8.83 11.53
C MET A 65 -6.68 -7.55 10.97
N GLY A 66 -5.88 -6.61 10.45
CA GLY A 66 -6.37 -5.34 9.93
C GLY A 66 -7.31 -5.52 8.73
N GLY A 67 -6.91 -6.27 7.72
CA GLY A 67 -7.67 -6.44 6.49
C GLY A 67 -9.05 -7.05 6.70
N TRP A 68 -9.19 -8.05 7.57
CA TRP A 68 -10.47 -8.71 7.86
C TRP A 68 -11.40 -7.82 8.69
N ILE A 69 -10.89 -7.17 9.74
CA ILE A 69 -11.68 -6.25 10.56
C ILE A 69 -12.12 -5.06 9.73
N MET A 70 -11.24 -4.51 8.91
CA MET A 70 -11.48 -3.39 8.02
C MET A 70 -12.57 -3.69 6.99
N SER A 71 -12.60 -4.91 6.42
CA SER A 71 -13.62 -5.33 5.46
C SER A 71 -15.02 -5.41 6.06
N MET A 72 -15.12 -5.69 7.36
CA MET A 72 -16.38 -5.84 8.06
C MET A 72 -17.00 -4.51 8.50
N LEU A 73 -16.17 -3.47 8.67
CA LEU A 73 -16.58 -2.22 9.29
C LEU A 73 -17.11 -1.16 8.32
N LYS A 74 -17.32 -1.41 7.03
CA LYS A 74 -17.83 -0.42 6.03
C LYS A 74 -17.35 1.01 6.34
N PHE A 75 -16.05 1.22 6.38
CA PHE A 75 -15.45 2.50 6.77
C PHE A 75 -15.97 3.65 5.89
N ARG A 76 -16.56 4.64 6.52
CA ARG A 76 -16.92 5.93 5.92
C ARG A 76 -16.07 7.09 6.43
N SER A 77 -15.22 6.84 7.43
CA SER A 77 -14.38 7.85 8.08
C SER A 77 -12.91 7.66 7.72
N PRO A 78 -12.11 8.73 7.70
CA PRO A 78 -10.67 8.62 7.56
C PRO A 78 -10.06 7.70 8.61
N LEU A 79 -9.04 6.93 8.22
CA LEU A 79 -8.31 6.03 9.11
C LEU A 79 -6.97 6.65 9.48
N THR A 80 -6.71 6.82 10.76
CA THR A 80 -5.42 7.32 11.25
C THR A 80 -4.39 6.18 11.32
N ILE A 81 -3.23 6.38 10.68
CA ILE A 81 -2.11 5.47 10.78
C ILE A 81 -1.34 5.75 12.07
N GLY A 82 -1.50 4.86 13.05
CA GLY A 82 -0.91 5.01 14.38
C GLY A 82 0.54 4.54 14.52
N SER A 83 1.13 3.92 13.48
CA SER A 83 2.46 3.31 13.55
C SER A 83 3.31 3.62 12.32
N ALA A 84 4.63 3.42 12.46
CA ALA A 84 5.58 3.50 11.34
C ALA A 84 5.47 2.29 10.38
N TRP A 85 4.72 1.26 10.74
CA TRP A 85 4.64 -0.02 10.02
C TRP A 85 3.31 -0.12 9.30
N GLY A 86 3.36 0.00 7.98
CA GLY A 86 2.25 -0.30 7.07
C GLY A 86 2.25 -1.75 6.57
N TYR A 87 3.10 -2.61 7.15
CA TYR A 87 3.28 -4.01 6.76
C TYR A 87 1.96 -4.77 6.78
N GLN A 88 1.53 -5.26 5.60
CA GLN A 88 0.28 -6.02 5.42
C GLN A 88 -1.00 -5.30 5.90
N LEU A 89 -1.02 -3.98 6.01
CA LEU A 89 -2.14 -3.25 6.61
C LEU A 89 -3.48 -3.51 5.90
N PHE A 90 -3.46 -3.64 4.57
CA PHE A 90 -4.62 -3.94 3.72
C PHE A 90 -4.39 -5.21 2.89
N TYR A 91 -3.61 -6.14 3.40
CA TYR A 91 -3.37 -7.43 2.74
C TYR A 91 -4.69 -8.20 2.53
N GLU A 92 -4.90 -8.73 1.32
CA GLU A 92 -6.16 -9.42 0.94
C GLU A 92 -7.42 -8.58 1.18
N PHE A 93 -7.31 -7.24 1.12
CA PHE A 93 -8.43 -6.34 1.40
C PHE A 93 -9.56 -6.53 0.38
N PRO A 94 -10.79 -6.89 0.80
CA PRO A 94 -11.83 -7.37 -0.11
C PRO A 94 -12.72 -6.27 -0.69
N LEU A 95 -12.53 -5.00 -0.29
CA LEU A 95 -13.35 -3.88 -0.75
C LEU A 95 -12.74 -3.23 -2.00
N GLU A 96 -13.57 -2.50 -2.74
CA GLU A 96 -13.17 -1.78 -3.95
C GLU A 96 -12.49 -0.44 -3.66
N GLU A 97 -12.74 0.13 -2.48
CA GLU A 97 -12.25 1.45 -2.06
C GLU A 97 -11.55 1.34 -0.71
N VAL A 98 -10.42 1.99 -0.60
CA VAL A 98 -9.68 2.17 0.65
C VAL A 98 -10.11 3.52 1.26
N PRO A 99 -10.39 3.59 2.57
CA PRO A 99 -10.71 4.86 3.22
C PRO A 99 -9.54 5.84 3.13
N GLU A 100 -9.82 7.12 3.31
CA GLU A 100 -8.76 8.12 3.47
C GLU A 100 -7.84 7.75 4.62
N LEU A 101 -6.53 7.86 4.41
CA LEU A 101 -5.51 7.55 5.41
C LEU A 101 -4.90 8.86 5.95
N LEU A 102 -4.96 9.05 7.25
CA LEU A 102 -4.36 10.18 7.95
C LEU A 102 -3.03 9.79 8.61
N GLU A 103 -2.17 10.79 8.82
CA GLU A 103 -0.87 10.63 9.50
C GLU A 103 0.06 9.61 8.82
N THR A 104 -0.06 9.48 7.50
CA THR A 104 0.74 8.53 6.71
C THR A 104 2.23 8.90 6.64
N GLU A 105 2.59 10.13 7.02
CA GLU A 105 3.99 10.56 7.15
C GLU A 105 4.79 9.79 8.20
N LYS A 106 4.11 9.05 9.07
CA LYS A 106 4.75 8.16 10.07
C LYS A 106 5.26 6.86 9.45
N LEU A 107 4.75 6.47 8.28
CA LEU A 107 5.12 5.23 7.62
C LEU A 107 6.60 5.21 7.22
N THR A 108 7.30 4.17 7.62
CA THR A 108 8.69 3.89 7.21
C THR A 108 8.81 2.60 6.43
N ASP A 109 7.82 1.70 6.55
CA ASP A 109 7.74 0.43 5.87
C ASP A 109 6.31 0.20 5.35
N THR A 110 6.17 -0.08 4.06
CA THR A 110 4.90 -0.37 3.40
C THR A 110 4.92 -1.73 2.68
N GLU A 111 5.82 -2.62 3.10
CA GLU A 111 5.92 -3.96 2.55
C GLU A 111 4.58 -4.69 2.63
N TYR A 112 4.13 -5.24 1.50
CA TYR A 112 2.85 -5.96 1.33
C TYR A 112 1.59 -5.16 1.69
N MET A 113 1.65 -3.83 1.84
CA MET A 113 0.57 -3.04 2.42
C MET A 113 -0.80 -3.30 1.79
N PHE A 114 -0.86 -3.47 0.48
CA PHE A 114 -2.08 -3.78 -0.29
C PHE A 114 -1.96 -5.08 -1.09
N GLU A 115 -0.96 -5.92 -0.82
CA GLU A 115 -0.77 -7.15 -1.57
C GLU A 115 -2.05 -8.00 -1.53
N HIS A 116 -2.45 -8.57 -2.68
CA HIS A 116 -3.71 -9.32 -2.84
C HIS A 116 -5.00 -8.53 -2.52
N ALA A 117 -4.96 -7.21 -2.46
CA ALA A 117 -6.17 -6.41 -2.43
C ALA A 117 -6.80 -6.37 -3.84
N GLU A 118 -7.30 -7.50 -4.30
CA GLU A 118 -7.62 -7.79 -5.70
C GLU A 118 -8.72 -6.90 -6.29
N LYS A 119 -9.58 -6.32 -5.43
CA LYS A 119 -10.77 -5.55 -5.85
C LYS A 119 -10.59 -4.05 -5.78
N ILE A 120 -9.52 -3.56 -5.15
CA ILE A 120 -9.32 -2.10 -5.04
C ILE A 120 -9.11 -1.50 -6.43
N LYS A 121 -9.76 -0.38 -6.69
CA LYS A 121 -9.67 0.36 -7.96
C LYS A 121 -8.77 1.59 -7.86
N THR A 122 -8.76 2.20 -6.69
CA THR A 122 -7.95 3.38 -6.37
C THR A 122 -7.41 3.27 -4.96
N ILE A 123 -6.32 3.99 -4.70
CA ILE A 123 -5.78 4.14 -3.35
C ILE A 123 -5.86 5.61 -2.93
N PRO A 124 -5.99 5.89 -1.63
CA PRO A 124 -5.92 7.26 -1.13
C PRO A 124 -4.51 7.84 -1.30
N ASN A 125 -4.38 9.15 -1.12
CA ASN A 125 -3.07 9.77 -1.03
C ASN A 125 -2.33 9.24 0.20
N ILE A 126 -1.10 8.78 0.00
CA ILE A 126 -0.21 8.27 1.04
C ILE A 126 1.07 9.08 1.00
N ASN A 127 1.41 9.71 2.12
CA ASN A 127 2.71 10.37 2.24
C ASN A 127 3.79 9.31 2.50
N THR A 128 4.59 9.03 1.47
CA THR A 128 5.66 8.02 1.51
C THR A 128 7.06 8.62 1.72
N SER A 129 7.17 9.89 2.10
CA SER A 129 8.46 10.62 2.23
C SER A 129 9.41 10.03 3.27
N ASN A 130 8.92 9.24 4.21
CA ASN A 130 9.73 8.56 5.21
C ASN A 130 9.86 7.05 4.97
N VAL A 131 9.22 6.52 3.90
CA VAL A 131 9.28 5.09 3.58
C VAL A 131 10.66 4.72 3.04
N THR A 132 11.23 3.67 3.60
CA THR A 132 12.53 3.10 3.18
C THR A 132 12.39 1.73 2.52
N ASN A 133 11.28 1.02 2.78
CA ASN A 133 11.00 -0.32 2.29
C ASN A 133 9.57 -0.41 1.73
N MET A 134 9.43 -0.81 0.45
CA MET A 134 8.16 -0.76 -0.28
C MET A 134 7.94 -2.01 -1.19
N PRO A 135 8.52 -3.18 -0.88
CA PRO A 135 8.36 -4.32 -1.77
C PRO A 135 6.92 -4.81 -1.74
N ARG A 136 6.43 -5.23 -2.91
CA ARG A 136 5.12 -5.86 -3.10
C ARG A 136 3.93 -5.03 -2.60
N MET A 137 4.10 -3.70 -2.44
CA MET A 137 3.08 -2.83 -1.84
C MET A 137 1.72 -3.00 -2.51
N PHE A 138 1.68 -3.16 -3.85
CA PHE A 138 0.46 -3.33 -4.65
C PHE A 138 0.44 -4.65 -5.45
N ARG A 139 1.28 -5.59 -5.11
CA ARG A 139 1.37 -6.85 -5.84
C ARG A 139 0.01 -7.57 -5.85
N TYR A 140 -0.42 -8.05 -7.04
CA TYR A 140 -1.70 -8.73 -7.27
C TYR A 140 -2.96 -7.86 -7.01
N CYS A 141 -2.86 -6.54 -7.09
CA CYS A 141 -4.01 -5.65 -7.12
C CYS A 141 -4.59 -5.60 -8.54
N TYR A 142 -5.29 -6.67 -8.95
CA TYR A 142 -5.72 -6.86 -10.36
C TYR A 142 -6.66 -5.78 -10.88
N GLU A 143 -7.51 -5.20 -10.03
CA GLU A 143 -8.50 -4.19 -10.39
C GLU A 143 -7.99 -2.75 -10.23
N LEU A 144 -6.78 -2.56 -9.69
CA LEU A 144 -6.21 -1.23 -9.42
C LEU A 144 -5.97 -0.47 -10.73
N GLN A 145 -6.59 0.70 -10.86
CA GLN A 145 -6.57 1.53 -12.07
C GLN A 145 -5.69 2.77 -11.91
N ASN A 146 -5.56 3.26 -10.68
CA ASN A 146 -4.84 4.49 -10.40
C ASN A 146 -3.95 4.35 -9.17
N ILE A 147 -2.68 4.79 -9.31
CA ILE A 147 -1.74 5.01 -8.20
C ILE A 147 -1.28 6.47 -8.29
N PRO A 148 -1.47 7.29 -7.24
CA PRO A 148 -0.95 8.65 -7.20
C PRO A 148 0.59 8.65 -7.22
N LYS A 149 1.20 9.82 -7.38
CA LYS A 149 2.66 9.95 -7.25
C LYS A 149 3.11 9.62 -5.83
N LEU A 150 4.09 8.74 -5.70
CA LEU A 150 4.69 8.34 -4.43
C LEU A 150 6.10 8.90 -4.31
N ASN A 151 6.47 9.41 -3.14
CA ASN A 151 7.84 9.79 -2.87
C ASN A 151 8.69 8.53 -2.63
N ALA A 152 9.80 8.37 -3.33
CA ALA A 152 10.71 7.24 -3.23
C ALA A 152 12.16 7.67 -2.92
N GLU A 153 12.37 8.88 -2.45
CA GLU A 153 13.69 9.44 -2.16
C GLU A 153 14.51 8.57 -1.21
N LYS A 154 13.86 7.98 -0.20
CA LYS A 154 14.50 7.14 0.83
C LYS A 154 14.33 5.64 0.58
N VAL A 155 13.57 5.26 -0.44
CA VAL A 155 13.23 3.85 -0.68
C VAL A 155 14.44 3.09 -1.20
N THR A 156 14.76 1.96 -0.56
CA THR A 156 15.87 1.08 -0.91
C THR A 156 15.42 -0.26 -1.50
N ASN A 157 14.14 -0.59 -1.43
CA ASN A 157 13.58 -1.83 -1.95
C ASN A 157 12.17 -1.60 -2.51
N ILE A 158 11.97 -1.92 -3.79
CA ILE A 158 10.69 -1.84 -4.53
C ILE A 158 10.35 -3.14 -5.25
N SER A 159 10.95 -4.27 -4.84
CA SER A 159 10.76 -5.54 -5.53
C SER A 159 9.28 -5.86 -5.69
N ASP A 160 8.85 -6.18 -6.91
CA ASP A 160 7.47 -6.55 -7.25
C ASP A 160 6.40 -5.52 -6.86
N VAL A 161 6.76 -4.24 -6.68
CA VAL A 161 5.88 -3.22 -6.06
C VAL A 161 4.51 -3.12 -6.74
N VAL A 162 4.41 -3.28 -8.06
CA VAL A 162 3.16 -3.26 -8.85
C VAL A 162 2.98 -4.53 -9.70
N TYR A 163 3.64 -5.63 -9.31
CA TYR A 163 3.56 -6.87 -10.08
C TYR A 163 2.10 -7.36 -10.21
N SER A 164 1.68 -7.65 -11.44
CA SER A 164 0.31 -8.09 -11.76
C SER A 164 -0.81 -7.08 -11.47
N CYS A 165 -0.52 -5.77 -11.44
CA CYS A 165 -1.56 -4.73 -11.50
C CYS A 165 -2.07 -4.58 -12.95
N SER A 166 -2.79 -5.59 -13.45
CA SER A 166 -3.11 -5.73 -14.89
C SER A 166 -4.07 -4.67 -15.43
N LYS A 167 -4.80 -3.97 -14.57
CA LYS A 167 -5.70 -2.86 -14.93
C LYS A 167 -5.14 -1.47 -14.66
N LEU A 168 -3.88 -1.36 -14.23
CA LEU A 168 -3.26 -0.07 -13.92
C LEU A 168 -3.13 0.79 -15.19
N GLU A 169 -3.86 1.90 -15.24
CA GLU A 169 -3.90 2.84 -16.37
C GLU A 169 -3.11 4.11 -16.06
N THR A 170 -3.29 4.63 -14.83
CA THR A 170 -2.63 5.87 -14.41
C THR A 170 -1.73 5.64 -13.22
N PHE A 171 -0.48 6.11 -13.35
CA PHE A 171 0.50 6.07 -12.30
C PHE A 171 1.31 7.37 -12.29
N GLY A 172 1.29 8.09 -11.18
CA GLY A 172 2.03 9.33 -11.00
C GLY A 172 3.55 9.16 -10.94
N GLY A 173 4.03 7.92 -10.88
CA GLY A 173 5.45 7.58 -10.80
C GLY A 173 5.98 7.59 -9.35
N PHE A 174 7.25 7.26 -9.26
CA PHE A 174 8.02 7.29 -8.02
C PHE A 174 8.96 8.50 -8.04
N GLU A 175 8.64 9.55 -7.28
CA GLU A 175 9.48 10.73 -7.19
C GLU A 175 10.82 10.40 -6.56
N ASN A 176 11.90 10.74 -7.28
CA ASN A 176 13.29 10.54 -6.86
C ASN A 176 13.68 9.06 -6.61
N LEU A 177 13.03 8.12 -7.30
CA LEU A 177 13.41 6.71 -7.20
C LEU A 177 14.86 6.51 -7.61
N GLY A 178 15.63 5.89 -6.74
CA GLY A 178 17.07 5.66 -6.90
C GLY A 178 17.95 6.63 -6.09
N GLN A 179 17.39 7.70 -5.51
CA GLN A 179 18.17 8.67 -4.72
C GLN A 179 18.79 8.07 -3.46
N ALA A 180 18.13 7.08 -2.84
CA ALA A 180 18.62 6.39 -1.65
C ALA A 180 19.91 5.57 -1.89
N TYR A 181 20.35 5.44 -3.15
CA TYR A 181 21.56 4.74 -3.50
C TYR A 181 22.79 5.54 -3.06
N ASP A 182 23.44 5.06 -2.01
CA ASP A 182 24.74 5.56 -1.58
C ASP A 182 25.84 4.87 -2.40
N ILE A 183 26.62 5.64 -3.14
CA ILE A 183 27.75 5.18 -3.96
C ILE A 183 28.70 4.28 -3.16
N THR A 184 28.87 4.55 -1.88
CA THR A 184 29.79 3.79 -1.00
C THR A 184 29.29 2.39 -0.67
N LYS A 185 27.99 2.14 -0.84
CA LYS A 185 27.32 0.86 -0.57
C LYS A 185 27.05 0.04 -1.83
N SER A 186 27.30 0.59 -3.01
CA SER A 186 26.90 0.00 -4.31
C SER A 186 27.61 -1.32 -4.64
N ALA A 187 28.72 -1.65 -4.00
CA ALA A 187 29.49 -2.87 -4.29
C ALA A 187 28.77 -4.18 -3.90
N ASN A 188 27.73 -4.11 -3.08
CA ASN A 188 27.03 -5.31 -2.52
C ASN A 188 25.51 -5.29 -2.66
N TYR A 189 24.90 -4.31 -3.36
CA TYR A 189 23.45 -4.26 -3.51
C TYR A 189 23.00 -4.80 -4.87
N SER A 190 21.96 -5.64 -4.82
CA SER A 190 21.23 -6.09 -6.00
C SER A 190 20.77 -4.89 -6.83
N THR A 191 20.81 -5.03 -8.14
CA THR A 191 20.24 -4.03 -9.06
C THR A 191 18.80 -3.73 -8.69
N TYR A 192 18.51 -2.44 -8.56
CA TYR A 192 17.15 -1.96 -8.40
C TYR A 192 16.38 -2.24 -9.68
N THR A 193 15.28 -2.90 -9.57
CA THR A 193 14.43 -3.19 -10.73
C THR A 193 13.04 -2.67 -10.46
N LEU A 194 12.61 -1.67 -11.25
CA LEU A 194 11.21 -1.32 -11.38
C LEU A 194 10.63 -2.09 -12.54
N ASP A 195 9.84 -3.11 -12.26
CA ASP A 195 9.20 -3.96 -13.28
C ASP A 195 7.74 -3.58 -13.47
N LEU A 196 7.42 -3.06 -14.66
CA LEU A 196 6.10 -2.64 -15.12
C LEU A 196 5.58 -3.54 -16.26
N SER A 197 6.30 -4.61 -16.60
CA SER A 197 5.99 -5.48 -17.75
C SER A 197 4.62 -6.14 -17.65
N THR A 198 4.07 -6.29 -16.45
CA THR A 198 2.72 -6.83 -16.21
C THR A 198 1.62 -5.78 -16.20
N CYS A 199 1.96 -4.49 -16.23
CA CYS A 199 1.04 -3.34 -16.20
C CYS A 199 0.76 -2.83 -17.62
N ASN A 200 0.22 -3.67 -18.49
CA ASN A 200 0.11 -3.41 -19.93
C ASN A 200 -0.88 -2.29 -20.32
N LYS A 201 -1.68 -1.79 -19.37
CA LYS A 201 -2.65 -0.72 -19.60
C LYS A 201 -2.15 0.68 -19.28
N LEU A 202 -0.94 0.83 -18.76
CA LEU A 202 -0.37 2.15 -18.48
C LEU A 202 -0.48 3.04 -19.72
N THR A 203 -0.97 4.26 -19.49
CA THR A 203 -1.05 5.28 -20.55
C THR A 203 0.35 5.81 -20.89
N HIS A 204 0.51 6.43 -22.07
CA HIS A 204 1.73 7.13 -22.45
C HIS A 204 2.13 8.17 -21.38
N ASP A 205 1.18 8.99 -20.91
CA ASP A 205 1.43 10.02 -19.90
C ASP A 205 1.93 9.40 -18.58
N SER A 206 1.38 8.24 -18.19
CA SER A 206 1.85 7.53 -16.99
C SER A 206 3.28 7.03 -17.14
N LEU A 207 3.63 6.49 -18.31
CA LEU A 207 4.99 6.07 -18.59
C LEU A 207 5.96 7.26 -18.57
N MET A 208 5.57 8.39 -19.13
CA MET A 208 6.37 9.62 -19.10
C MET A 208 6.49 10.19 -17.68
N ASN A 209 5.42 10.14 -16.88
CA ASN A 209 5.50 10.51 -15.45
C ASN A 209 6.52 9.64 -14.70
N ILE A 210 6.52 8.32 -14.95
CA ILE A 210 7.49 7.42 -14.32
C ILE A 210 8.91 7.78 -14.74
N ILE A 211 9.18 7.90 -16.04
CA ILE A 211 10.50 8.21 -16.60
C ILE A 211 11.03 9.56 -16.10
N ASN A 212 10.18 10.58 -16.08
CA ASN A 212 10.57 11.93 -15.68
C ASN A 212 10.90 12.04 -14.19
N ASN A 213 10.23 11.23 -13.34
CA ASN A 213 10.43 11.22 -11.89
C ASN A 213 11.60 10.32 -11.42
N LEU A 214 12.23 9.54 -12.31
CA LEU A 214 13.43 8.78 -11.97
C LEU A 214 14.58 9.73 -11.59
N TYR A 215 15.30 9.37 -10.53
CA TYR A 215 16.51 10.09 -10.13
C TYR A 215 17.65 9.90 -11.14
N ASP A 216 18.46 10.94 -11.36
CA ASP A 216 19.65 10.86 -12.21
C ASP A 216 20.79 10.20 -11.43
N ILE A 217 20.79 8.86 -11.43
CA ILE A 217 21.80 8.05 -10.75
C ILE A 217 23.17 8.11 -11.46
N LYS A 218 23.17 8.34 -12.79
CA LYS A 218 24.40 8.44 -13.57
C LYS A 218 25.25 9.63 -13.14
N SER A 219 24.63 10.80 -12.92
CA SER A 219 25.36 12.00 -12.47
C SER A 219 25.99 11.84 -11.08
N LYS A 220 25.52 10.84 -10.31
CA LYS A 220 26.04 10.50 -8.98
C LYS A 220 27.05 9.36 -9.01
N GLY A 221 27.40 8.85 -10.19
CA GLY A 221 28.32 7.73 -10.34
C GLY A 221 27.80 6.40 -9.80
N CYS A 222 26.48 6.26 -9.64
CA CYS A 222 25.87 5.00 -9.21
C CYS A 222 25.83 4.00 -10.35
N ASN A 223 25.81 2.71 -10.01
CA ASN A 223 25.59 1.65 -10.99
C ASN A 223 24.22 1.78 -11.66
N PRO A 224 24.11 1.44 -12.98
CA PRO A 224 22.84 1.44 -13.66
C PRO A 224 21.80 0.57 -12.96
N GLN A 225 20.56 1.06 -12.92
CA GLN A 225 19.39 0.37 -12.37
C GLN A 225 18.49 -0.08 -13.53
N SER A 226 17.50 -0.93 -13.27
CA SER A 226 16.65 -1.50 -14.30
C SER A 226 15.25 -0.91 -14.29
N LEU A 227 14.76 -0.46 -15.45
CA LEU A 227 13.36 -0.13 -15.72
C LEU A 227 12.83 -1.12 -16.76
N VAL A 228 12.06 -2.11 -16.32
CA VAL A 228 11.48 -3.12 -17.19
C VAL A 228 10.07 -2.70 -17.56
N LEU A 229 9.89 -2.23 -18.79
CA LEU A 229 8.59 -1.78 -19.31
C LEU A 229 7.82 -2.91 -20.01
N GLY A 230 8.55 -3.85 -20.62
CA GLY A 230 7.98 -4.88 -21.49
C GLY A 230 7.56 -4.32 -22.85
N SER A 231 7.38 -5.20 -23.83
CA SER A 231 7.15 -4.81 -25.23
C SER A 231 5.91 -3.95 -25.45
N THR A 232 4.82 -4.19 -24.70
CA THR A 232 3.57 -3.44 -24.83
C THR A 232 3.71 -1.98 -24.40
N ASN A 233 4.43 -1.71 -23.32
CA ASN A 233 4.64 -0.34 -22.84
C ASN A 233 5.72 0.37 -23.66
N LEU A 234 6.80 -0.33 -24.04
CA LEU A 234 7.84 0.21 -24.93
C LEU A 234 7.27 0.69 -26.27
N ALA A 235 6.31 -0.03 -26.83
CA ALA A 235 5.65 0.35 -28.09
C ALA A 235 4.84 1.66 -28.03
N LYS A 236 4.61 2.20 -26.84
CA LYS A 236 3.91 3.48 -26.61
C LYS A 236 4.86 4.67 -26.55
N LEU A 237 6.17 4.43 -26.51
CA LEU A 237 7.20 5.44 -26.32
C LEU A 237 8.05 5.60 -27.60
N THR A 238 8.53 6.81 -27.82
CA THR A 238 9.57 7.08 -28.83
C THR A 238 10.95 6.74 -28.30
N SER A 239 11.93 6.63 -29.20
CA SER A 239 13.34 6.38 -28.83
C SER A 239 13.89 7.52 -27.96
N GLU A 240 13.48 8.76 -28.25
CA GLU A 240 13.89 9.96 -27.53
C GLU A 240 13.33 9.96 -26.10
N GLU A 241 12.10 9.50 -25.91
CA GLU A 241 11.48 9.40 -24.59
C GLU A 241 12.15 8.31 -23.73
N VAL A 242 12.46 7.16 -24.33
CA VAL A 242 13.24 6.09 -23.67
C VAL A 242 14.65 6.60 -23.30
N ALA A 243 15.27 7.42 -24.16
CA ALA A 243 16.59 7.99 -23.90
C ALA A 243 16.66 8.83 -22.62
N ILE A 244 15.56 9.49 -22.21
CA ILE A 244 15.50 10.26 -20.95
C ILE A 244 15.87 9.37 -19.74
N ALA A 245 15.34 8.14 -19.68
CA ALA A 245 15.65 7.21 -18.59
C ALA A 245 17.11 6.71 -18.70
N THR A 246 17.57 6.37 -19.90
CA THR A 246 18.95 5.87 -20.09
C THR A 246 20.01 6.95 -19.83
N GLU A 247 19.72 8.20 -20.13
CA GLU A 247 20.59 9.34 -19.79
C GLU A 247 20.71 9.52 -18.27
N LYS A 248 19.66 9.21 -17.51
CA LYS A 248 19.67 9.19 -16.05
C LYS A 248 20.36 7.94 -15.45
N GLY A 249 20.81 6.99 -16.27
CA GLY A 249 21.51 5.77 -15.84
C GLY A 249 20.62 4.55 -15.64
N TRP A 250 19.39 4.55 -16.19
CA TRP A 250 18.49 3.41 -16.12
C TRP A 250 18.57 2.55 -17.38
N ASN A 251 18.74 1.23 -17.20
CA ASN A 251 18.64 0.28 -18.29
C ASN A 251 17.16 0.00 -18.56
N VAL A 252 16.70 0.36 -19.76
CA VAL A 252 15.29 0.18 -20.16
C VAL A 252 15.14 -1.04 -21.03
N SER A 253 14.14 -1.92 -20.72
CA SER A 253 13.87 -3.15 -21.49
C SER A 253 12.37 -3.46 -21.57
#